data_2c14bf34e5a4377fe9822a2b8b8e62cc
#
_entry.id   2c14bf34e5a4377fe9822a2b8b8e62cc
#
_cell.length_a   1.000
_cell.length_b   1.000
_cell.length_c   1.000
_cell.angle_alpha   90.00
_cell.angle_beta   90.00
_cell.angle_gamma   90.00
#
_symmetry.space_group_name_H-M   'P 1'
#
loop_
_entity.id
_entity.type
_entity.pdbx_description
1 polymer ?
#
loop_
_entity_poly.entity_id
_entity_poly.type
_entity_poly.pdbx_seq_one_letter_code
_entity_poly.pdbx_strand_id
1 'polypeptide(L)'
;DSGLLAVSVESFRDYELKNAWTWEHQALTRARFCAGDSDVGRRFEEIRCEILRLPRELAKLKEEVVAMRHKMYDAHALKSETEFALKHDAGGIIDVEFIVQYLVLGYAHQHASLTGNLGNIALLRMAGELGLIDPQQAEAVGNAYREYRRLQHAKRLSAFPKAPIPREGIEQHVAAVNDLWKAVFAN
;
A
#
# COMPACT_ATOMS: atom_id res chain seq x y z
N ASP A 1 -14.99 9.05 18.51
CA ASP A 1 -15.59 8.03 19.38
C ASP A 1 -14.50 7.26 20.08
N SER A 2 -14.53 7.28 21.40
CA SER A 2 -13.61 6.52 22.25
C SER A 2 -14.11 5.07 22.33
N GLY A 3 -13.88 4.28 21.29
CA GLY A 3 -14.09 2.84 21.35
C GLY A 3 -13.16 2.18 22.38
N LEU A 4 -13.42 0.92 22.71
CA LEU A 4 -12.56 0.13 23.57
C LEU A 4 -11.16 0.06 22.97
N LEU A 5 -10.11 0.23 23.79
CA LEU A 5 -8.71 0.09 23.38
C LEU A 5 -8.34 -1.34 22.96
N ALA A 6 -9.11 -2.32 23.41
CA ALA A 6 -8.98 -3.71 23.03
C ALA A 6 -10.37 -4.31 22.79
N VAL A 7 -10.49 -5.15 21.79
CA VAL A 7 -11.71 -5.84 21.42
C VAL A 7 -11.44 -7.34 21.30
N SER A 8 -12.48 -8.17 21.41
CA SER A 8 -12.32 -9.60 21.12
C SER A 8 -12.02 -9.84 19.64
N VAL A 9 -11.42 -10.99 19.33
CA VAL A 9 -11.12 -11.40 17.95
C VAL A 9 -12.40 -11.52 17.12
N GLU A 10 -13.50 -11.95 17.72
CA GLU A 10 -14.83 -12.03 17.10
C GLU A 10 -15.38 -10.63 16.77
N SER A 11 -15.28 -9.68 17.71
CA SER A 11 -15.71 -8.30 17.49
C SER A 11 -14.89 -7.62 16.39
N PHE A 12 -13.57 -7.89 16.33
CA PHE A 12 -12.71 -7.43 15.26
C PHE A 12 -13.17 -7.96 13.90
N ARG A 13 -13.40 -9.30 13.79
CA ARG A 13 -13.90 -9.90 12.55
C ARG A 13 -15.24 -9.30 12.11
N ASP A 14 -16.17 -9.16 13.03
CA ASP A 14 -17.49 -8.61 12.75
C ASP A 14 -17.43 -7.16 12.28
N TYR A 15 -16.54 -6.36 12.86
CA TYR A 15 -16.31 -4.97 12.45
C TYR A 15 -15.75 -4.93 11.03
N GLU A 16 -14.70 -5.68 10.75
CA GLU A 16 -14.06 -5.71 9.42
C GLU A 16 -15.03 -6.17 8.32
N LEU A 17 -15.92 -7.12 8.61
CA LEU A 17 -16.89 -7.62 7.64
C LEU A 17 -18.06 -6.65 7.38
N LYS A 18 -18.50 -5.88 8.38
CA LYS A 18 -19.78 -5.17 8.35
C LYS A 18 -19.66 -3.64 8.31
N ASN A 19 -18.58 -3.10 8.89
CA ASN A 19 -18.47 -1.66 9.19
C ASN A 19 -17.20 -1.01 8.66
N ALA A 20 -16.15 -1.79 8.40
CA ALA A 20 -14.86 -1.24 7.99
C ALA A 20 -14.92 -0.62 6.59
N TRP A 21 -14.23 0.50 6.44
CA TRP A 21 -14.06 1.18 5.17
C TRP A 21 -12.94 0.54 4.35
N THR A 22 -12.94 0.75 3.05
CA THR A 22 -11.90 0.24 2.15
C THR A 22 -10.48 0.63 2.58
N TRP A 23 -10.28 1.84 3.09
CA TRP A 23 -8.96 2.27 3.58
C TRP A 23 -8.49 1.50 4.83
N GLU A 24 -9.40 0.97 5.66
CA GLU A 24 -9.07 0.09 6.78
C GLU A 24 -8.61 -1.27 6.26
N HIS A 25 -9.30 -1.82 5.26
CA HIS A 25 -8.84 -3.03 4.56
C HIS A 25 -7.49 -2.81 3.83
N GLN A 26 -7.22 -1.60 3.30
CA GLN A 26 -5.89 -1.27 2.77
C GLN A 26 -4.81 -1.37 3.87
N ALA A 27 -5.10 -0.83 5.08
CA ALA A 27 -4.18 -0.95 6.21
C ALA A 27 -3.97 -2.42 6.62
N LEU A 28 -5.02 -3.25 6.55
CA LEU A 28 -4.97 -4.66 6.88
C LEU A 28 -4.01 -5.47 5.98
N THR A 29 -3.75 -5.02 4.74
CA THR A 29 -2.74 -5.64 3.87
C THR A 29 -1.35 -5.66 4.49
N ARG A 30 -1.05 -4.72 5.40
CA ARG A 30 0.24 -4.54 6.09
C ARG A 30 0.22 -5.00 7.54
N ALA A 31 -0.95 -5.32 8.06
CA ALA A 31 -1.10 -5.82 9.43
C ALA A 31 -0.55 -7.25 9.54
N ARG A 32 0.07 -7.55 10.67
CA ARG A 32 0.60 -8.87 10.99
C ARG A 32 0.70 -9.07 12.49
N PHE A 33 0.61 -10.30 12.92
CA PHE A 33 0.96 -10.66 14.29
C PHE A 33 2.46 -10.42 14.53
N CYS A 34 2.80 -9.75 15.61
CA CYS A 34 4.19 -9.44 15.96
C CYS A 34 4.64 -10.09 17.26
N ALA A 35 3.77 -10.12 18.27
CA ALA A 35 4.04 -10.69 19.59
C ALA A 35 2.73 -10.87 20.38
N GLY A 36 2.77 -11.70 21.42
CA GLY A 36 1.64 -11.96 22.30
C GLY A 36 1.23 -13.43 22.26
N ASP A 37 -0.02 -13.70 22.59
CA ASP A 37 -0.58 -15.06 22.58
C ASP A 37 -0.65 -15.61 21.14
N SER A 38 -0.08 -16.79 20.92
CA SER A 38 0.02 -17.41 19.60
C SER A 38 -1.33 -17.81 19.02
N ASP A 39 -2.32 -18.20 19.86
CA ASP A 39 -3.65 -18.56 19.38
C ASP A 39 -4.43 -17.34 18.94
N VAL A 40 -4.30 -16.23 19.66
CA VAL A 40 -4.85 -14.92 19.22
C VAL A 40 -4.19 -14.50 17.91
N GLY A 41 -2.86 -14.65 17.81
CA GLY A 41 -2.11 -14.34 16.58
C GLY A 41 -2.57 -15.18 15.38
N ARG A 42 -2.74 -16.48 15.55
CA ARG A 42 -3.24 -17.39 14.50
C ARG A 42 -4.64 -16.99 14.04
N ARG A 43 -5.55 -16.76 14.99
CA ARG A 43 -6.93 -16.33 14.69
C ARG A 43 -6.98 -14.98 13.98
N PHE A 44 -6.12 -14.03 14.37
CA PHE A 44 -5.98 -12.75 13.67
C PHE A 44 -5.56 -12.96 12.21
N GLU A 45 -4.55 -13.78 11.93
CA GLU A 45 -4.08 -14.04 10.56
C GLU A 45 -5.13 -14.77 9.71
N GLU A 46 -5.91 -15.68 10.31
CA GLU A 46 -7.04 -16.33 9.65
C GLU A 46 -8.10 -15.30 9.21
N ILE A 47 -8.52 -14.42 10.10
CA ILE A 47 -9.49 -13.35 9.82
C ILE A 47 -8.91 -12.37 8.79
N ARG A 48 -7.67 -11.94 8.97
CA ARG A 48 -6.98 -11.08 8.01
C ARG A 48 -7.02 -11.67 6.61
N CYS A 49 -6.68 -12.93 6.45
CA CYS A 49 -6.74 -13.61 5.16
C CYS A 49 -8.17 -13.72 4.61
N GLU A 50 -9.16 -13.99 5.46
CA GLU A 50 -10.58 -14.01 5.10
C GLU A 50 -10.99 -12.66 4.49
N ILE A 51 -10.73 -11.56 5.20
CA ILE A 51 -11.11 -10.21 4.79
C ILE A 51 -10.40 -9.78 3.49
N LEU A 52 -9.10 -10.04 3.38
CA LEU A 52 -8.33 -9.68 2.19
C LEU A 52 -8.75 -10.45 0.94
N ARG A 53 -9.32 -11.66 1.11
CA ARG A 53 -9.80 -12.53 0.01
C ARG A 53 -11.27 -12.36 -0.31
N LEU A 54 -11.97 -11.41 0.28
CA LEU A 54 -13.35 -11.11 -0.11
C LEU A 54 -13.40 -10.69 -1.58
N PRO A 55 -14.28 -11.26 -2.41
CA PRO A 55 -14.52 -10.77 -3.76
C PRO A 55 -14.98 -9.31 -3.72
N ARG A 56 -14.42 -8.48 -4.58
CA ARG A 56 -14.75 -7.05 -4.66
C ARG A 56 -15.07 -6.64 -6.08
N GLU A 57 -15.96 -5.68 -6.24
CA GLU A 57 -16.16 -4.99 -7.50
C GLU A 57 -14.96 -4.09 -7.78
N LEU A 58 -14.19 -4.41 -8.84
CA LEU A 58 -12.92 -3.74 -9.13
C LEU A 58 -13.10 -2.25 -9.45
N ALA A 59 -14.17 -1.88 -10.15
CA ALA A 59 -14.44 -0.49 -10.50
C ALA A 59 -14.66 0.36 -9.24
N LYS A 60 -15.51 -0.12 -8.31
CA LYS A 60 -15.78 0.56 -7.05
C LYS A 60 -14.53 0.63 -6.16
N LEU A 61 -13.80 -0.48 -6.03
CA LEU A 61 -12.56 -0.53 -5.27
C LEU A 61 -11.54 0.50 -5.80
N LYS A 62 -11.40 0.58 -7.13
CA LYS A 62 -10.53 1.52 -7.81
C LYS A 62 -10.92 2.98 -7.49
N GLU A 63 -12.19 3.32 -7.62
CA GLU A 63 -12.71 4.64 -7.31
C GLU A 63 -12.38 5.05 -5.86
N GLU A 64 -12.65 4.17 -4.89
CA GLU A 64 -12.43 4.44 -3.46
C GLU A 64 -10.94 4.62 -3.14
N VAL A 65 -10.06 3.78 -3.71
CA VAL A 65 -8.60 3.87 -3.53
C VAL A 65 -8.05 5.16 -4.13
N VAL A 66 -8.47 5.52 -5.36
CA VAL A 66 -8.04 6.76 -6.03
C VAL A 66 -8.55 7.98 -5.27
N ALA A 67 -9.81 7.99 -4.83
CA ALA A 67 -10.38 9.10 -4.07
C ALA A 67 -9.62 9.33 -2.75
N MET A 68 -9.27 8.26 -2.03
CA MET A 68 -8.45 8.36 -0.81
C MET A 68 -7.07 8.92 -1.12
N ARG A 69 -6.42 8.44 -2.20
CA ARG A 69 -5.11 8.95 -2.60
C ARG A 69 -5.13 10.43 -2.95
N HIS A 70 -6.16 10.89 -3.66
CA HIS A 70 -6.32 12.31 -3.98
C HIS A 70 -6.44 13.17 -2.72
N LYS A 71 -7.26 12.77 -1.75
CA LYS A 71 -7.36 13.47 -0.45
C LYS A 71 -6.00 13.60 0.24
N MET A 72 -5.20 12.53 0.25
CA MET A 72 -3.87 12.55 0.85
C MET A 72 -2.89 13.44 0.07
N TYR A 73 -2.97 13.43 -1.27
CA TYR A 73 -2.15 14.29 -2.12
C TYR A 73 -2.46 15.77 -1.87
N ASP A 74 -3.74 16.13 -1.89
CA ASP A 74 -4.15 17.53 -1.69
C ASP A 74 -3.77 18.07 -0.32
N ALA A 75 -3.81 17.21 0.71
CA ALA A 75 -3.46 17.58 2.09
C ALA A 75 -1.95 17.70 2.34
N HIS A 76 -1.10 16.97 1.59
CA HIS A 76 0.29 16.76 2.01
C HIS A 76 1.34 16.87 0.92
N ALA A 77 0.97 16.96 -0.36
CA ALA A 77 1.94 17.07 -1.45
C ALA A 77 2.65 18.42 -1.44
N LEU A 78 3.95 18.38 -1.72
CA LEU A 78 4.77 19.61 -1.75
C LEU A 78 4.47 20.48 -2.97
N LYS A 79 4.14 19.86 -4.11
CA LYS A 79 3.84 20.53 -5.40
C LYS A 79 4.98 21.46 -5.87
N SER A 80 6.23 21.07 -5.64
CA SER A 80 7.45 21.79 -6.06
C SER A 80 8.00 21.21 -7.35
N GLU A 81 8.59 22.06 -8.20
CA GLU A 81 9.26 21.63 -9.43
C GLU A 81 10.67 21.09 -9.17
N THR A 82 11.35 21.61 -8.15
CA THR A 82 12.76 21.30 -7.84
C THR A 82 12.94 20.32 -6.70
N GLU A 83 11.96 20.22 -5.81
CA GLU A 83 11.98 19.38 -4.63
C GLU A 83 10.89 18.29 -4.70
N PHE A 84 11.09 17.22 -3.95
CA PHE A 84 10.19 16.06 -3.92
C PHE A 84 9.95 15.59 -2.49
N ALA A 85 8.68 15.55 -2.11
CA ALA A 85 8.25 14.93 -0.88
C ALA A 85 8.11 13.41 -1.08
N LEU A 86 9.16 12.64 -0.77
CA LEU A 86 9.27 11.18 -0.99
C LEU A 86 8.00 10.40 -0.67
N LYS A 87 7.26 10.84 0.35
CA LYS A 87 6.07 10.12 0.82
C LYS A 87 4.82 10.51 0.05
N HIS A 88 4.61 11.79 -0.20
CA HIS A 88 3.27 12.32 -0.55
C HIS A 88 3.13 12.82 -1.98
N ASP A 89 4.23 13.20 -2.65
CA ASP A 89 4.15 13.65 -4.03
C ASP A 89 3.80 12.51 -4.98
N ALA A 90 3.24 12.84 -6.14
CA ALA A 90 2.87 11.87 -7.17
C ALA A 90 4.11 11.13 -7.66
N GLY A 91 4.01 9.82 -7.75
CA GLY A 91 5.14 8.93 -8.04
C GLY A 91 5.97 8.56 -6.80
N GLY A 92 5.53 8.92 -5.58
CA GLY A 92 6.24 8.63 -4.34
C GLY A 92 5.84 7.31 -3.66
N ILE A 93 6.28 7.18 -2.40
CA ILE A 93 6.12 5.96 -1.60
C ILE A 93 4.65 5.53 -1.48
N ILE A 94 3.74 6.48 -1.22
CA ILE A 94 2.31 6.18 -1.04
C ILE A 94 1.71 5.62 -2.31
N ASP A 95 2.09 6.10 -3.50
CA ASP A 95 1.55 5.57 -4.75
C ASP A 95 1.91 4.10 -4.93
N VAL A 96 3.15 3.72 -4.64
CA VAL A 96 3.56 2.31 -4.66
C VAL A 96 2.75 1.48 -3.66
N GLU A 97 2.55 2.00 -2.45
CA GLU A 97 1.78 1.31 -1.41
C GLU A 97 0.31 1.14 -1.82
N PHE A 98 -0.31 2.15 -2.42
CA PHE A 98 -1.70 2.11 -2.88
C PHE A 98 -1.90 1.17 -4.06
N ILE A 99 -0.95 1.14 -5.03
CA ILE A 99 -0.95 0.15 -6.12
C ILE A 99 -0.97 -1.27 -5.54
N VAL A 100 -0.03 -1.58 -4.63
CA VAL A 100 0.06 -2.91 -4.03
C VAL A 100 -1.19 -3.27 -3.24
N GLN A 101 -1.72 -2.34 -2.44
CA GLN A 101 -2.94 -2.54 -1.66
C GLN A 101 -4.15 -2.82 -2.56
N TYR A 102 -4.30 -2.07 -3.65
CA TYR A 102 -5.34 -2.31 -4.65
C TYR A 102 -5.22 -3.70 -5.28
N LEU A 103 -4.01 -4.08 -5.70
CA LEU A 103 -3.77 -5.41 -6.30
C LEU A 103 -4.08 -6.55 -5.31
N VAL A 104 -3.69 -6.41 -4.04
CA VAL A 104 -4.05 -7.39 -3.01
C VAL A 104 -5.56 -7.46 -2.84
N LEU A 105 -6.24 -6.34 -2.58
CA LEU A 105 -7.67 -6.32 -2.32
C LEU A 105 -8.52 -6.76 -3.53
N GLY A 106 -8.08 -6.42 -4.73
CA GLY A 106 -8.80 -6.74 -5.95
C GLY A 106 -8.66 -8.19 -6.40
N TYR A 107 -7.50 -8.81 -6.13
CA TYR A 107 -7.17 -10.08 -6.76
C TYR A 107 -6.85 -11.23 -5.80
N ALA A 108 -6.76 -10.98 -4.48
CA ALA A 108 -6.45 -12.04 -3.52
C ALA A 108 -7.51 -13.14 -3.43
N HIS A 109 -8.75 -12.88 -3.84
CA HIS A 109 -9.80 -13.90 -3.91
C HIS A 109 -9.51 -14.96 -4.98
N GLN A 110 -8.74 -14.63 -6.03
CA GLN A 110 -8.27 -15.56 -7.07
C GLN A 110 -6.84 -16.06 -6.78
N HIS A 111 -6.02 -15.24 -6.13
CA HIS A 111 -4.60 -15.50 -5.91
C HIS A 111 -4.26 -15.39 -4.41
N ALA A 112 -4.53 -16.46 -3.68
CA ALA A 112 -4.34 -16.51 -2.22
C ALA A 112 -2.91 -16.15 -1.76
N SER A 113 -1.91 -16.34 -2.61
CA SER A 113 -0.50 -15.97 -2.35
C SER A 113 -0.30 -14.48 -2.06
N LEU A 114 -1.17 -13.60 -2.60
CA LEU A 114 -1.13 -12.15 -2.35
C LEU A 114 -1.41 -11.79 -0.89
N THR A 115 -2.00 -12.68 -0.08
CA THR A 115 -2.25 -12.44 1.35
C THR A 115 -1.10 -12.84 2.25
N GLY A 116 0.00 -13.35 1.71
CA GLY A 116 1.22 -13.60 2.47
C GLY A 116 1.74 -12.33 3.15
N ASN A 117 2.43 -12.48 4.28
CA ASN A 117 3.06 -11.36 5.00
C ASN A 117 4.34 -10.89 4.27
N LEU A 118 4.17 -10.41 3.04
CA LEU A 118 5.25 -9.98 2.16
C LEU A 118 5.36 -8.45 2.12
N GLY A 119 6.55 -7.94 1.84
CA GLY A 119 6.77 -6.51 1.58
C GLY A 119 6.31 -6.11 0.18
N ASN A 120 6.15 -4.79 -0.05
CA ASN A 120 5.65 -4.25 -1.32
C ASN A 120 6.46 -4.72 -2.54
N ILE A 121 7.80 -4.82 -2.43
CA ILE A 121 8.66 -5.27 -3.54
C ILE A 121 8.34 -6.73 -3.94
N ALA A 122 8.15 -7.60 -2.96
CA ALA A 122 7.80 -8.99 -3.23
C ALA A 122 6.38 -9.13 -3.80
N LEU A 123 5.43 -8.32 -3.32
CA LEU A 123 4.06 -8.30 -3.84
C LEU A 123 3.99 -7.74 -5.26
N LEU A 124 4.77 -6.69 -5.60
CA LEU A 124 4.89 -6.20 -6.97
C LEU A 124 5.41 -7.29 -7.92
N ARG A 125 6.50 -7.98 -7.54
CA ARG A 125 7.05 -9.08 -8.34
C ARG A 125 6.01 -10.18 -8.53
N MET A 126 5.35 -10.60 -7.46
CA MET A 126 4.29 -11.61 -7.53
C MET A 126 3.14 -11.17 -8.43
N ALA A 127 2.73 -9.91 -8.37
CA ALA A 127 1.69 -9.38 -9.27
C ALA A 127 2.12 -9.43 -10.74
N GLY A 128 3.40 -9.17 -11.04
CA GLY A 128 3.97 -9.36 -12.38
C GLY A 128 3.97 -10.83 -12.80
N GLU A 129 4.39 -11.74 -11.94
CA GLU A 129 4.39 -13.20 -12.21
C GLU A 129 2.97 -13.75 -12.44
N LEU A 130 1.96 -13.17 -11.79
CA LEU A 130 0.54 -13.51 -11.96
C LEU A 130 -0.11 -12.84 -13.18
N GLY A 131 0.63 -11.99 -13.92
CA GLY A 131 0.10 -11.27 -15.08
C GLY A 131 -0.89 -10.14 -14.75
N LEU A 132 -0.95 -9.69 -13.49
CA LEU A 132 -1.81 -8.59 -13.05
C LEU A 132 -1.27 -7.22 -13.46
N ILE A 133 0.06 -7.11 -13.59
CA ILE A 133 0.78 -5.94 -14.08
C ILE A 133 1.94 -6.41 -14.97
N ASP A 134 2.49 -5.51 -15.77
CA ASP A 134 3.68 -5.81 -16.58
C ASP A 134 4.88 -6.13 -15.67
N PRO A 135 5.61 -7.27 -15.89
CA PRO A 135 6.73 -7.66 -15.03
C PRO A 135 7.89 -6.66 -15.03
N GLN A 136 8.15 -5.96 -16.14
CA GLN A 136 9.22 -4.96 -16.22
C GLN A 136 8.85 -3.71 -15.43
N GLN A 137 7.56 -3.29 -15.49
CA GLN A 137 7.05 -2.21 -14.63
C GLN A 137 7.11 -2.60 -13.16
N ALA A 138 6.75 -3.84 -12.81
CA ALA A 138 6.84 -4.35 -11.43
C ALA A 138 8.27 -4.26 -10.89
N GLU A 139 9.27 -4.63 -11.68
CA GLU A 139 10.69 -4.52 -11.32
C GLU A 139 11.14 -3.07 -11.17
N ALA A 140 10.82 -2.21 -12.15
CA ALA A 140 11.18 -0.80 -12.14
C ALA A 140 10.61 -0.07 -10.89
N VAL A 141 9.32 -0.29 -10.57
CA VAL A 141 8.68 0.27 -9.38
C VAL A 141 9.22 -0.34 -8.09
N GLY A 142 9.56 -1.63 -8.09
CA GLY A 142 10.26 -2.27 -6.96
C GLY A 142 11.62 -1.62 -6.68
N ASN A 143 12.37 -1.27 -7.72
CA ASN A 143 13.65 -0.56 -7.60
C ASN A 143 13.44 0.89 -7.12
N ALA A 144 12.44 1.60 -7.63
CA ALA A 144 12.06 2.93 -7.17
C ALA A 144 11.71 2.91 -5.66
N TYR A 145 10.88 1.95 -5.23
CA TYR A 145 10.50 1.83 -3.82
C TYR A 145 11.71 1.54 -2.92
N ARG A 146 12.66 0.70 -3.35
CA ARG A 146 13.90 0.41 -2.62
C ARG A 146 14.72 1.70 -2.43
N GLU A 147 14.89 2.47 -3.49
CA GLU A 147 15.63 3.73 -3.43
C GLU A 147 14.93 4.76 -2.53
N TYR A 148 13.62 4.94 -2.65
CA TYR A 148 12.86 5.82 -1.77
C TYR A 148 13.00 5.44 -0.29
N ARG A 149 12.98 4.15 0.02
CA ARG A 149 13.19 3.67 1.39
C ARG A 149 14.61 3.96 1.88
N ARG A 150 15.62 3.80 1.02
CA ARG A 150 17.01 4.15 1.34
C ARG A 150 17.14 5.65 1.64
N LEU A 151 16.61 6.49 0.78
CA LEU A 151 16.60 7.96 0.97
C LEU A 151 15.82 8.37 2.21
N GLN A 152 14.68 7.77 2.47
CA GLN A 152 13.88 8.03 3.68
C GLN A 152 14.66 7.66 4.95
N HIS A 153 15.37 6.53 4.96
CA HIS A 153 16.19 6.13 6.11
C HIS A 153 17.36 7.09 6.31
N ALA A 154 18.06 7.47 5.26
CA ALA A 154 19.13 8.46 5.35
C ALA A 154 18.64 9.80 5.93
N LYS A 155 17.46 10.27 5.48
CA LYS A 155 16.82 11.48 6.02
C LYS A 155 16.45 11.36 7.49
N ARG A 156 15.95 10.21 7.94
CA ARG A 156 15.59 9.98 9.36
C ARG A 156 16.79 10.10 10.30
N LEU A 157 17.98 9.85 9.80
CA LEU A 157 19.23 9.99 10.55
C LEU A 157 19.79 11.43 10.50
N SER A 158 19.21 12.32 9.71
CA SER A 158 19.60 13.72 9.61
C SER A 158 18.85 14.60 10.60
N ALA A 159 19.33 15.85 10.77
CA ALA A 159 18.67 16.86 11.60
C ALA A 159 17.26 17.25 11.07
N PHE A 160 16.96 16.95 9.82
CA PHE A 160 15.70 17.34 9.14
C PHE A 160 14.99 16.11 8.51
N PRO A 161 14.45 15.19 9.32
CA PRO A 161 13.92 13.91 8.84
C PRO A 161 12.71 14.03 7.92
N LYS A 162 11.99 15.16 7.96
CA LYS A 162 10.80 15.41 7.13
C LYS A 162 11.06 16.31 5.92
N ALA A 163 12.31 16.84 5.77
CA ALA A 163 12.62 17.72 4.65
C ALA A 163 12.47 16.99 3.31
N PRO A 164 12.01 17.70 2.27
CA PRO A 164 11.99 17.16 0.92
C PRO A 164 13.42 16.88 0.43
N ILE A 165 13.51 16.19 -0.70
CA ILE A 165 14.77 15.92 -1.38
C ILE A 165 14.78 16.61 -2.74
N PRO A 166 15.95 16.88 -3.36
CA PRO A 166 16.00 17.30 -4.75
C PRO A 166 15.33 16.28 -5.66
N ARG A 167 14.62 16.75 -6.70
CA ARG A 167 14.08 15.87 -7.76
C ARG A 167 15.17 15.29 -8.64
N GLU A 168 16.28 16.00 -8.76
CA GLU A 168 17.43 15.55 -9.53
C GLU A 168 17.93 14.18 -9.07
N GLY A 169 18.07 13.26 -10.02
CA GLY A 169 18.53 11.88 -9.79
C GLY A 169 17.46 10.86 -9.42
N ILE A 170 16.19 11.27 -9.26
CA ILE A 170 15.06 10.34 -9.00
C ILE A 170 13.97 10.38 -10.07
N GLU A 171 14.15 11.16 -11.13
CA GLU A 171 13.13 11.39 -12.17
C GLU A 171 12.66 10.09 -12.81
N GLN A 172 13.58 9.19 -13.09
CA GLN A 172 13.26 7.87 -13.67
C GLN A 172 12.41 7.02 -12.73
N HIS A 173 12.68 7.09 -11.42
CA HIS A 173 11.90 6.39 -10.41
C HIS A 173 10.49 6.96 -10.31
N VAL A 174 10.37 8.28 -10.29
CA VAL A 174 9.08 8.98 -10.26
C VAL A 174 8.27 8.65 -11.52
N ALA A 175 8.90 8.65 -12.70
CA ALA A 175 8.26 8.29 -13.96
C ALA A 175 7.75 6.83 -13.92
N ALA A 176 8.59 5.87 -13.51
CA ALA A 176 8.21 4.47 -13.42
C ALA A 176 6.98 4.23 -12.53
N VAL A 177 6.92 4.89 -11.36
CA VAL A 177 5.77 4.77 -10.46
C VAL A 177 4.52 5.40 -11.07
N ASN A 178 4.64 6.60 -11.68
CA ASN A 178 3.51 7.26 -12.34
C ASN A 178 2.98 6.45 -13.53
N ASP A 179 3.83 5.80 -14.29
CA ASP A 179 3.42 4.98 -15.43
C ASP A 179 2.69 3.71 -14.97
N LEU A 180 3.16 3.04 -13.93
CA LEU A 180 2.41 1.92 -13.34
C LEU A 180 1.08 2.39 -12.71
N TRP A 181 1.08 3.55 -12.04
CA TRP A 181 -0.16 4.14 -11.53
C TRP A 181 -1.20 4.34 -12.64
N LYS A 182 -0.80 4.92 -13.76
CA LYS A 182 -1.68 5.09 -14.94
C LYS A 182 -2.15 3.74 -15.48
N ALA A 183 -1.26 2.77 -15.61
CA ALA A 183 -1.60 1.44 -16.12
C ALA A 183 -2.66 0.74 -15.23
N VAL A 184 -2.58 0.91 -13.90
CA VAL A 184 -3.49 0.28 -12.95
C VAL A 184 -4.80 1.07 -12.79
N PHE A 185 -4.74 2.40 -12.76
CA PHE A 185 -5.87 3.25 -12.38
C PHE A 185 -6.47 4.12 -13.49
N ALA A 186 -5.86 4.28 -14.66
CA ALA A 186 -6.39 5.15 -15.72
C ALA A 186 -7.24 4.41 -16.77
N ASN A 187 -7.27 3.05 -16.77
CA ASN A 187 -8.02 2.23 -17.73
C ASN A 187 -9.38 1.82 -17.17
#